data_70b30f96ba7f9374a700128d29c3ee29
#
_entry.id   70b30f96ba7f9374a700128d29c3ee29
#
_cell.length_a   1.000
_cell.length_b   1.000
_cell.length_c   1.000
_cell.angle_alpha   90.00
_cell.angle_beta   90.00
_cell.angle_gamma   90.00
#
_symmetry.space_group_name_H-M   'P 1'
#
loop_
_entity.id
_entity.type
_entity.pdbx_description
1 polymer ?
#
loop_
_entity_poly.entity_id
_entity_poly.type
_entity_poly.pdbx_seq_one_letter_code
_entity_poly.pdbx_strand_id
1 'polypeptide(L)'
;MKYEQLAKDIIKNVGGKENVNSLTHCVTRLRFKLKDESKANTDVLKNMDGVVTVVKSGGQYQVVIGNHVPDVYADVVKVAGLATDASGDEEEKMKPFDRFIDIISGVFQPVLGVLAATGMIKGINAILISAGLLQNTDSTYMIMNAIGDCL
;
A
#
# COMPACT_ATOMS: atom_id res chain seq x y z
N MET A 1 29.85 -4.42 3.47
CA MET A 1 28.40 -4.27 3.55
C MET A 1 27.92 -4.91 4.85
N LYS A 2 27.16 -4.20 5.64
CA LYS A 2 26.82 -4.63 7.03
C LYS A 2 25.90 -5.86 7.07
N TYR A 3 25.04 -5.99 6.07
CA TYR A 3 24.01 -7.05 5.99
C TYR A 3 24.18 -7.97 4.77
N GLU A 4 25.37 -8.00 4.15
CA GLU A 4 25.60 -8.77 2.93
C GLU A 4 25.38 -10.28 3.13
N GLN A 5 25.81 -10.82 4.28
CA GLN A 5 25.60 -12.23 4.58
C GLN A 5 24.11 -12.54 4.76
N LEU A 6 23.39 -11.71 5.53
CA LEU A 6 21.95 -11.84 5.70
C LEU A 6 21.22 -11.76 4.35
N ALA A 7 21.63 -10.84 3.48
CA ALA A 7 21.06 -10.69 2.14
C ALA A 7 21.26 -11.95 1.28
N LYS A 8 22.47 -12.56 1.30
CA LYS A 8 22.76 -13.81 0.59
C LYS A 8 21.92 -14.97 1.12
N ASP A 9 21.79 -15.06 2.44
CA ASP A 9 21.05 -16.13 3.08
C ASP A 9 19.53 -15.99 2.82
N ILE A 10 19.00 -14.77 2.82
CA ILE A 10 17.59 -14.51 2.44
C ILE A 10 17.37 -14.94 0.99
N ILE A 11 18.18 -14.47 0.04
CA ILE A 11 18.03 -14.81 -1.39
C ILE A 11 18.12 -16.32 -1.61
N LYS A 12 19.07 -17.00 -0.97
CA LYS A 12 19.19 -18.45 -1.06
C LYS A 12 17.91 -19.15 -0.58
N ASN A 13 17.35 -18.71 0.54
CA ASN A 13 16.21 -19.37 1.17
C ASN A 13 14.84 -18.94 0.59
N VAL A 14 14.75 -17.90 -0.21
CA VAL A 14 13.54 -17.62 -1.03
C VAL A 14 13.52 -18.40 -2.34
N GLY A 15 14.49 -19.30 -2.57
CA GLY A 15 14.58 -20.13 -3.76
C GLY A 15 15.56 -19.61 -4.82
N GLY A 16 16.48 -18.72 -4.41
CA GLY A 16 17.48 -18.12 -5.30
C GLY A 16 16.95 -16.92 -6.10
N LYS A 17 17.86 -16.17 -6.69
CA LYS A 17 17.53 -14.99 -7.51
C LYS A 17 16.59 -15.31 -8.69
N GLU A 18 16.69 -16.51 -9.24
CA GLU A 18 15.88 -16.98 -10.35
C GLU A 18 14.38 -17.11 -9.99
N ASN A 19 14.10 -17.33 -8.70
CA ASN A 19 12.75 -17.45 -8.16
C ASN A 19 12.12 -16.10 -7.79
N VAL A 20 12.93 -15.03 -7.69
CA VAL A 20 12.45 -13.69 -7.37
C VAL A 20 12.03 -12.98 -8.65
N ASN A 21 10.75 -12.68 -8.76
CA ASN A 21 10.18 -11.90 -9.87
C ASN A 21 10.35 -10.41 -9.63
N SER A 22 10.00 -9.95 -8.44
CA SER A 22 10.21 -8.57 -8.02
C SER A 22 10.48 -8.49 -6.51
N LEU A 23 11.13 -7.42 -6.08
CA LEU A 23 11.43 -7.13 -4.70
C LEU A 23 11.12 -5.67 -4.40
N THR A 24 10.26 -5.45 -3.43
CA THR A 24 9.96 -4.14 -2.86
C THR A 24 10.14 -4.17 -1.35
N HIS A 25 10.10 -3.02 -0.70
CA HIS A 25 10.16 -2.96 0.75
C HIS A 25 9.19 -1.93 1.30
N CYS A 26 8.78 -2.10 2.56
CA CYS A 26 8.16 -1.07 3.35
C CYS A 26 9.01 -0.79 4.59
N VAL A 27 8.49 -0.05 5.56
CA VAL A 27 9.25 0.41 6.74
C VAL A 27 9.91 -0.74 7.52
N THR A 28 9.29 -1.92 7.58
CA THR A 28 9.74 -3.05 8.40
C THR A 28 9.86 -4.39 7.68
N ARG A 29 9.53 -4.47 6.39
CA ARG A 29 9.40 -5.73 5.65
C ARG A 29 10.00 -5.64 4.26
N LEU A 30 10.66 -6.72 3.85
CA LEU A 30 10.95 -7.01 2.44
C LEU A 30 9.76 -7.75 1.85
N ARG A 31 9.31 -7.35 0.67
CA ARG A 31 8.20 -7.97 -0.05
C ARG A 31 8.72 -8.57 -1.34
N PHE A 32 8.75 -9.87 -1.38
CA PHE A 32 9.13 -10.64 -2.56
C PHE A 32 7.89 -11.09 -3.32
N LYS A 33 7.91 -10.94 -4.63
CA LYS A 33 7.00 -11.63 -5.52
C LYS A 33 7.75 -12.81 -6.11
N LEU A 34 7.47 -14.01 -5.62
CA LEU A 34 8.15 -15.23 -6.02
C LEU A 34 7.42 -15.87 -7.19
N LYS A 35 8.18 -16.51 -8.09
CA LYS A 35 7.60 -17.33 -9.17
C LYS A 35 6.97 -18.60 -8.63
N ASP A 36 7.62 -19.18 -7.62
CA ASP A 36 7.19 -20.41 -6.96
C ASP A 36 7.49 -20.32 -5.46
N GLU A 37 6.44 -20.15 -4.66
CA GLU A 37 6.56 -20.04 -3.20
C GLU A 37 6.97 -21.36 -2.53
N SER A 38 6.80 -22.51 -3.19
CA SER A 38 7.16 -23.82 -2.66
C SER A 38 8.67 -24.00 -2.54
N LYS A 39 9.45 -23.24 -3.31
CA LYS A 39 10.92 -23.25 -3.26
C LYS A 39 11.49 -22.46 -2.10
N ALA A 40 10.66 -21.70 -1.41
CA ALA A 40 11.10 -20.90 -0.27
C ALA A 40 11.11 -21.71 1.03
N ASN A 41 12.25 -21.71 1.71
CA ASN A 41 12.44 -22.38 3.00
C ASN A 41 11.95 -21.47 4.14
N THR A 42 10.64 -21.43 4.34
CA THR A 42 9.98 -20.54 5.31
C THR A 42 10.45 -20.77 6.74
N ASP A 43 10.66 -22.02 7.14
CA ASP A 43 11.09 -22.37 8.51
C ASP A 43 12.52 -21.91 8.78
N VAL A 44 13.40 -22.02 7.80
CA VAL A 44 14.78 -21.51 7.89
C VAL A 44 14.80 -20.00 8.00
N LEU A 45 13.99 -19.31 7.17
CA LEU A 45 13.88 -17.85 7.19
C LEU A 45 13.30 -17.32 8.51
N LYS A 46 12.31 -18.00 9.10
CA LYS A 46 11.72 -17.61 10.39
C LYS A 46 12.69 -17.72 11.57
N ASN A 47 13.63 -18.67 11.49
CA ASN A 47 14.61 -18.92 12.54
C ASN A 47 15.97 -18.24 12.25
N MET A 48 16.05 -17.45 11.19
CA MET A 48 17.28 -16.78 10.79
C MET A 48 17.55 -15.55 11.65
N ASP A 49 18.77 -15.39 12.10
CA ASP A 49 19.18 -14.18 12.84
C ASP A 49 19.03 -12.93 11.95
N GLY A 50 18.36 -11.91 12.46
CA GLY A 50 18.01 -10.70 11.71
C GLY A 50 16.66 -10.75 10.99
N VAL A 51 15.92 -11.87 11.04
CA VAL A 51 14.53 -11.99 10.57
C VAL A 51 13.61 -12.16 11.77
N VAL A 52 12.57 -11.33 11.85
CA VAL A 52 11.59 -11.39 12.94
C VAL A 52 10.55 -12.47 12.65
N THR A 53 10.04 -12.51 11.45
CA THR A 53 9.05 -13.50 10.98
C THR A 53 8.88 -13.44 9.47
N VAL A 54 8.16 -14.42 8.95
CA VAL A 54 7.77 -14.49 7.53
C VAL A 54 6.25 -14.56 7.43
N VAL A 55 5.67 -13.74 6.58
CA VAL A 55 4.22 -13.66 6.34
C VAL A 55 3.95 -13.88 4.86
N LYS A 56 2.97 -14.72 4.55
CA LYS A 56 2.46 -14.92 3.19
C LYS A 56 1.09 -14.26 3.09
N SER A 57 0.95 -13.25 2.25
CA SER A 57 -0.31 -12.53 2.12
C SER A 57 -0.43 -11.91 0.72
N GLY A 58 -1.60 -12.07 0.09
CA GLY A 58 -1.91 -11.42 -1.18
C GLY A 58 -0.98 -11.81 -2.34
N GLY A 59 -0.47 -13.04 -2.36
CA GLY A 59 0.49 -13.48 -3.40
C GLY A 59 1.89 -12.88 -3.23
N GLN A 60 2.16 -12.27 -2.06
CA GLN A 60 3.47 -11.73 -1.69
C GLN A 60 4.09 -12.53 -0.55
N TYR A 61 5.36 -12.83 -0.70
CA TYR A 61 6.18 -13.44 0.34
C TYR A 61 6.91 -12.34 1.10
N GLN A 62 6.52 -12.09 2.35
CA GLN A 62 6.99 -10.96 3.15
C GLN A 62 7.95 -11.44 4.23
N VAL A 63 9.16 -10.92 4.23
CA VAL A 63 10.19 -11.17 5.27
C VAL A 63 10.26 -9.95 6.17
N VAL A 64 9.84 -10.10 7.42
CA VAL A 64 9.84 -9.03 8.42
C VAL A 64 11.21 -8.95 9.06
N ILE A 65 11.89 -7.81 8.92
CA ILE A 65 13.25 -7.57 9.42
C ILE A 65 13.25 -6.53 10.55
N GLY A 66 12.31 -5.57 10.50
CA GLY A 66 12.29 -4.44 11.41
C GLY A 66 12.94 -3.19 10.80
N ASN A 67 13.47 -2.31 11.66
CA ASN A 67 13.92 -0.97 11.24
C ASN A 67 15.13 -0.94 10.29
N HIS A 68 15.81 -2.08 10.11
CA HIS A 68 17.01 -2.19 9.25
C HIS A 68 16.67 -2.57 7.79
N VAL A 69 15.39 -2.64 7.44
CA VAL A 69 14.94 -2.99 6.08
C VAL A 69 15.62 -2.20 4.98
N PRO A 70 15.79 -0.86 5.05
CA PRO A 70 16.42 -0.11 3.96
C PRO A 70 17.85 -0.57 3.65
N ASP A 71 18.64 -0.86 4.71
CA ASP A 71 20.02 -1.31 4.56
C ASP A 71 20.08 -2.74 3.99
N VAL A 72 19.24 -3.63 4.53
CA VAL A 72 19.11 -5.01 4.05
C VAL A 72 18.61 -5.05 2.62
N TYR A 73 17.62 -4.23 2.26
CA TYR A 73 17.11 -4.11 0.90
C TYR A 73 18.21 -3.72 -0.09
N ALA A 74 19.00 -2.70 0.24
CA ALA A 74 20.12 -2.26 -0.61
C ALA A 74 21.13 -3.38 -0.85
N ASP A 75 21.45 -4.18 0.17
CA ASP A 75 22.35 -5.31 0.05
C ASP A 75 21.71 -6.49 -0.71
N VAL A 76 20.42 -6.77 -0.50
CA VAL A 76 19.67 -7.81 -1.24
C VAL A 76 19.60 -7.49 -2.73
N VAL A 77 19.29 -6.25 -3.10
CA VAL A 77 19.23 -5.80 -4.50
C VAL A 77 20.59 -6.00 -5.19
N LYS A 78 21.69 -5.65 -4.51
CA LYS A 78 23.05 -5.85 -5.04
C LYS A 78 23.40 -7.32 -5.23
N VAL A 79 23.11 -8.16 -4.23
CA VAL A 79 23.37 -9.60 -4.26
C VAL A 79 22.54 -10.31 -5.32
N ALA A 80 21.26 -9.95 -5.43
CA ALA A 80 20.35 -10.54 -6.41
C ALA A 80 20.58 -10.02 -7.84
N GLY A 81 21.28 -8.88 -7.99
CA GLY A 81 21.45 -8.22 -9.29
C GLY A 81 20.13 -7.72 -9.88
N LEU A 82 19.15 -7.44 -9.00
CA LEU A 82 17.88 -6.88 -9.41
C LEU A 82 18.09 -5.39 -9.72
N ALA A 83 17.57 -4.91 -10.84
CA ALA A 83 17.54 -3.48 -11.12
C ALA A 83 16.76 -2.79 -9.99
N THR A 84 17.32 -1.71 -9.47
CA THR A 84 16.67 -0.91 -8.43
C THR A 84 15.49 -0.19 -9.03
N ASP A 85 14.31 -0.79 -9.00
CA ASP A 85 13.08 -0.03 -9.02
C ASP A 85 12.87 0.53 -7.60
N ALA A 86 13.60 1.63 -7.36
CA ALA A 86 13.47 2.42 -6.15
C ALA A 86 12.24 3.31 -6.29
N SER A 87 11.09 2.71 -6.21
CA SER A 87 9.84 3.36 -5.80
C SER A 87 8.79 2.26 -5.60
N GLY A 88 8.28 2.18 -4.38
CA GLY A 88 7.19 1.28 -4.07
C GLY A 88 5.90 1.76 -4.74
N ASP A 89 5.79 1.49 -6.00
CA ASP A 89 4.56 1.39 -6.75
C ASP A 89 4.86 0.49 -7.93
N GLU A 90 4.06 -0.53 -8.12
CA GLU A 90 4.11 -1.43 -9.26
C GLU A 90 3.91 -0.60 -10.54
N GLU A 91 5.00 -0.09 -11.13
CA GLU A 91 4.96 0.22 -12.55
C GLU A 91 5.03 -1.12 -13.32
N GLU A 92 3.94 -1.89 -13.34
CA GLU A 92 3.61 -2.58 -14.57
C GLU A 92 3.79 -1.53 -15.68
N LYS A 93 4.34 -1.92 -16.82
CA LYS A 93 4.38 -1.07 -18.03
C LYS A 93 2.95 -0.65 -18.36
N MET A 94 2.42 0.28 -17.56
CA MET A 94 1.13 0.88 -17.79
C MET A 94 1.21 1.59 -19.12
N LYS A 95 0.30 1.25 -20.01
CA LYS A 95 0.09 2.00 -21.23
C LYS A 95 -0.09 3.47 -20.84
N PRO A 96 0.40 4.44 -21.62
CA PRO A 96 0.33 5.85 -21.24
C PRO A 96 -1.09 6.31 -20.87
N PHE A 97 -2.10 5.60 -21.34
CA PHE A 97 -3.51 5.83 -21.03
C PHE A 97 -3.87 5.40 -19.59
N ASP A 98 -3.33 4.27 -19.11
CA ASP A 98 -3.56 3.80 -17.73
C ASP A 98 -2.90 4.73 -16.72
N ARG A 99 -1.72 5.26 -17.03
CA ARG A 99 -1.04 6.27 -16.21
C ARG A 99 -1.84 7.58 -16.13
N PHE A 100 -2.48 7.97 -17.22
CA PHE A 100 -3.36 9.16 -17.25
C PHE A 100 -4.60 8.95 -16.35
N ILE A 101 -5.21 7.77 -16.41
CA ILE A 101 -6.34 7.40 -15.54
C ILE A 101 -5.93 7.38 -14.07
N ASP A 102 -4.75 6.85 -13.76
CA ASP A 102 -4.23 6.77 -12.39
C ASP A 102 -3.99 8.16 -11.79
N ILE A 103 -3.40 9.07 -12.54
CA ILE A 103 -3.21 10.48 -12.15
C ILE A 103 -4.57 11.15 -11.88
N ILE A 104 -5.53 10.99 -12.78
CA ILE A 104 -6.88 11.57 -12.61
C ILE A 104 -7.52 10.97 -11.36
N SER A 105 -7.52 9.66 -11.18
CA SER A 105 -8.09 8.98 -10.03
C SER A 105 -7.44 9.45 -8.72
N GLY A 106 -6.12 9.61 -8.69
CA GLY A 106 -5.38 10.11 -7.54
C GLY A 106 -5.77 11.53 -7.15
N VAL A 107 -6.03 12.41 -8.12
CA VAL A 107 -6.48 13.79 -7.88
C VAL A 107 -7.93 13.83 -7.40
N PHE A 108 -8.80 12.96 -7.93
CA PHE A 108 -10.21 12.92 -7.57
C PHE A 108 -10.50 12.23 -6.24
N GLN A 109 -9.64 11.31 -5.80
CA GLN A 109 -9.88 10.53 -4.59
C GLN A 109 -10.11 11.38 -3.32
N PRO A 110 -9.33 12.42 -3.00
CA PRO A 110 -9.61 13.27 -1.85
C PRO A 110 -10.90 14.09 -2.02
N VAL A 111 -11.23 14.49 -3.25
CA VAL A 111 -12.43 15.29 -3.55
C VAL A 111 -13.72 14.47 -3.41
N LEU A 112 -13.69 13.18 -3.77
CA LEU A 112 -14.84 12.29 -3.63
C LEU A 112 -15.33 12.16 -2.19
N GLY A 113 -14.41 12.14 -1.22
CA GLY A 113 -14.76 12.10 0.20
C GLY A 113 -15.55 13.33 0.66
N VAL A 114 -15.10 14.50 0.24
CA VAL A 114 -15.77 15.78 0.55
C VAL A 114 -17.13 15.86 -0.13
N LEU A 115 -17.23 15.50 -1.42
CA LEU A 115 -18.51 15.47 -2.15
C LEU A 115 -19.52 14.51 -1.54
N ALA A 116 -19.09 13.33 -1.09
CA ALA A 116 -19.94 12.37 -0.42
C ALA A 116 -20.47 12.92 0.93
N ALA A 117 -19.60 13.57 1.72
CA ALA A 117 -19.98 14.17 3.00
C ALA A 117 -21.02 15.29 2.81
N THR A 118 -20.81 16.19 1.86
CA THR A 118 -21.78 17.28 1.56
C THR A 118 -23.10 16.74 1.08
N GLY A 119 -23.07 15.71 0.23
CA GLY A 119 -24.27 15.03 -0.26
C GLY A 119 -25.09 14.39 0.86
N MET A 120 -24.44 13.75 1.85
CA MET A 120 -25.09 13.18 3.02
C MET A 120 -25.76 14.26 3.88
N ILE A 121 -25.08 15.37 4.18
CA ILE A 121 -25.62 16.48 4.98
C ILE A 121 -26.86 17.06 4.30
N LYS A 122 -26.80 17.32 3.00
CA LYS A 122 -27.97 17.84 2.24
C LYS A 122 -29.10 16.83 2.16
N GLY A 123 -28.80 15.54 1.99
CA GLY A 123 -29.78 14.47 1.99
C GLY A 123 -30.53 14.34 3.32
N ILE A 124 -29.82 14.40 4.44
CA ILE A 124 -30.41 14.37 5.78
C ILE A 124 -31.30 15.59 5.99
N ASN A 125 -30.85 16.77 5.59
CA ASN A 125 -31.69 18.00 5.65
C ASN A 125 -32.97 17.85 4.86
N ALA A 126 -32.93 17.32 3.65
CA ALA A 126 -34.12 17.12 2.82
C ALA A 126 -35.11 16.13 3.47
N ILE A 127 -34.62 15.06 4.09
CA ILE A 127 -35.45 14.08 4.81
C ILE A 127 -36.11 14.72 6.03
N LEU A 128 -35.38 15.52 6.82
CA LEU A 128 -35.90 16.19 8.01
C LEU A 128 -36.99 17.20 7.66
N ILE A 129 -36.87 17.91 6.54
CA ILE A 129 -37.89 18.82 6.03
C ILE A 129 -39.11 18.01 5.57
N SER A 130 -38.91 16.93 4.81
CA SER A 130 -39.97 16.08 4.32
C SER A 130 -40.77 15.40 5.45
N ALA A 131 -40.08 15.07 6.56
CA ALA A 131 -40.69 14.51 7.76
C ALA A 131 -41.38 15.56 8.64
N GLY A 132 -41.32 16.86 8.28
CA GLY A 132 -41.93 17.95 9.02
C GLY A 132 -41.25 18.28 10.36
N LEU A 133 -40.03 17.76 10.58
CA LEU A 133 -39.25 17.98 11.80
C LEU A 133 -38.47 19.29 11.77
N LEU A 134 -38.14 19.80 10.59
CA LEU A 134 -37.44 21.06 10.36
C LEU A 134 -38.18 21.89 9.30
N GLN A 135 -38.20 23.21 9.49
CA GLN A 135 -38.72 24.16 8.48
C GLN A 135 -37.54 24.86 7.79
N ASN A 136 -37.76 25.26 6.54
CA ASN A 136 -36.75 25.97 5.75
C ASN A 136 -36.26 27.29 6.37
N THR A 137 -36.97 27.79 7.35
CA THR A 137 -36.70 29.05 8.08
C THR A 137 -35.95 28.81 9.40
N ASP A 138 -35.80 27.55 9.81
CA ASP A 138 -35.10 27.23 11.07
C ASP A 138 -33.63 27.53 11.00
N SER A 139 -33.09 28.14 12.06
CA SER A 139 -31.65 28.44 12.17
C SER A 139 -30.76 27.20 12.02
N THR A 140 -31.23 26.04 12.48
CA THR A 140 -30.55 24.76 12.35
C THR A 140 -30.42 24.34 10.89
N TYR A 141 -31.50 24.51 10.09
CA TYR A 141 -31.46 24.25 8.66
C TYR A 141 -30.45 25.16 7.93
N MET A 142 -30.46 26.47 8.26
CA MET A 142 -29.54 27.44 7.64
C MET A 142 -28.09 27.12 7.94
N ILE A 143 -27.77 26.73 9.17
CA ILE A 143 -26.40 26.35 9.58
C ILE A 143 -25.96 25.07 8.87
N MET A 144 -26.77 24.04 8.86
CA MET A 144 -26.43 22.77 8.21
C MET A 144 -26.30 22.91 6.68
N ASN A 145 -27.16 23.76 6.07
CA ASN A 145 -27.06 24.04 4.65
C ASN A 145 -25.78 24.85 4.32
N ALA A 146 -25.45 25.83 5.14
CA ALA A 146 -24.21 26.60 4.98
C ALA A 146 -22.97 25.74 5.12
N ILE A 147 -22.94 24.79 6.05
CA ILE A 147 -21.84 23.80 6.18
C ILE A 147 -21.75 22.92 4.93
N GLY A 148 -22.89 22.46 4.40
CA GLY A 148 -22.91 21.68 3.17
C GLY A 148 -22.51 22.46 1.91
N ASP A 149 -22.61 23.76 1.91
CA ASP A 149 -22.23 24.64 0.79
C ASP A 149 -20.79 25.16 0.91
N CYS A 150 -20.20 25.15 2.12
CA CYS A 150 -18.83 25.58 2.36
C CYS A 150 -17.77 24.47 2.21
N LEU A 151 -18.17 23.21 2.16
CA LEU A 151 -17.31 22.05 1.95
C LEU A 151 -17.23 21.70 0.45
#